data_e5c52f5e76feb706b87d9999daf1d42d
#
_entry.id   e5c52f5e76feb706b87d9999daf1d42d
#
_cell.length_a   1.000
_cell.length_b   1.000
_cell.length_c   1.000
_cell.angle_alpha   90.00
_cell.angle_beta   90.00
_cell.angle_gamma   90.00
#
_symmetry.space_group_name_H-M   'P 1'
#
loop_
_entity.id
_entity.type
_entity.pdbx_description
1 polymer ?
#
loop_
_entity_poly.entity_id
_entity_poly.type
_entity_poly.pdbx_seq_one_letter_code
_entity_poly.pdbx_strand_id
1 'polypeptide(L)' 'MLNLEQLPPLAEENPIGAIFTRFPELNVRQIARSMGINESLMQHYVNGVKRPSFDRAMEIERFLHKLGEELLKIEIK' A
#
# COMPACT_ATOMS: atom_id res chain seq x y z
N MET A 1 15.30 -4.70 15.75
CA MET A 1 14.22 -4.28 14.86
C MET A 1 14.77 -3.80 13.54
N LEU A 2 14.16 -4.21 12.45
CA LEU A 2 14.54 -3.72 11.15
C LEU A 2 14.01 -2.31 10.95
N ASN A 3 14.87 -1.42 10.48
CA ASN A 3 14.40 -0.11 10.04
C ASN A 3 14.04 -0.21 8.55
N LEU A 4 13.55 0.88 7.98
CA LEU A 4 13.13 0.87 6.59
C LEU A 4 14.26 0.56 5.63
N GLU A 5 15.47 0.92 6.00
CA GLU A 5 16.62 0.69 5.15
C GLU A 5 17.03 -0.77 5.11
N GLN A 6 16.66 -1.53 6.14
CA GLN A 6 17.01 -2.94 6.24
C GLN A 6 15.95 -3.84 5.62
N LEU A 7 14.81 -3.27 5.23
CA LEU A 7 13.79 -4.04 4.55
C LEU A 7 14.22 -4.28 3.11
N PRO A 8 13.86 -5.43 2.54
CA PRO A 8 14.16 -5.67 1.14
C PRO A 8 13.56 -4.55 0.29
N PRO A 9 14.25 -4.11 -0.75
CA PRO A 9 13.69 -3.13 -1.65
C PRO A 9 12.37 -3.62 -2.20
N LEU A 10 11.31 -2.84 -2.01
CA LEU A 10 9.99 -3.25 -2.44
C LEU A 10 9.90 -3.46 -3.94
N ALA A 11 10.76 -2.77 -4.69
CA ALA A 11 10.74 -2.87 -6.15
C ALA A 11 11.21 -4.21 -6.66
N GLU A 12 11.91 -5.00 -5.84
CA GLU A 12 12.52 -6.23 -6.32
C GLU A 12 11.53 -7.35 -6.55
N GLU A 13 10.52 -7.49 -5.70
CA GLU A 13 9.59 -8.59 -5.83
C GLU A 13 8.16 -8.08 -5.94
N ASN A 14 7.47 -8.04 -4.83
CA ASN A 14 6.06 -7.65 -4.81
C ASN A 14 5.87 -6.53 -3.79
N PRO A 15 6.17 -5.30 -4.18
CA PRO A 15 6.12 -4.19 -3.23
C PRO A 15 4.74 -3.96 -2.63
N ILE A 16 3.70 -4.10 -3.43
CA ILE A 16 2.35 -3.86 -2.94
C ILE A 16 1.93 -4.97 -1.98
N GLY A 17 2.23 -6.21 -2.34
CA GLY A 17 1.93 -7.34 -1.46
C GLY A 17 2.66 -7.24 -0.14
N ALA A 18 3.92 -6.79 -0.17
CA ALA A 18 4.71 -6.63 1.04
C ALA A 18 4.07 -5.63 2.00
N ILE A 19 3.53 -4.53 1.47
CA ILE A 19 2.86 -3.53 2.29
C ILE A 19 1.64 -4.13 3.00
N PHE A 20 0.80 -4.81 2.26
CA PHE A 20 -0.43 -5.36 2.83
C PHE A 20 -0.19 -6.57 3.71
N THR A 21 0.94 -7.26 3.53
CA THR A 21 1.33 -8.31 4.46
C THR A 21 1.81 -7.73 5.77
N ARG A 22 2.56 -6.63 5.69
CA ARG A 22 3.10 -5.98 6.87
C ARG A 22 2.02 -5.26 7.68
N PHE A 23 1.00 -4.75 7.01
CA PHE A 23 -0.08 -4.02 7.65
C PHE A 23 -1.41 -4.69 7.35
N PRO A 24 -1.68 -5.84 7.97
CA PRO A 24 -2.91 -6.57 7.69
C PRO A 24 -4.17 -5.81 8.09
N GLU A 25 -4.03 -4.73 8.87
CA GLU A 25 -5.15 -3.88 9.23
C GLU A 25 -5.70 -3.10 8.04
N LEU A 26 -4.89 -2.93 6.99
CA LEU A 26 -5.31 -2.21 5.81
C LEU A 26 -6.21 -3.09 4.95
N ASN A 27 -7.36 -2.56 4.59
CA ASN A 27 -8.31 -3.29 3.75
C ASN A 27 -8.06 -2.97 2.29
N VAL A 28 -7.59 -3.95 1.55
CA VAL A 28 -7.22 -3.78 0.13
C VAL A 28 -8.38 -3.23 -0.69
N ARG A 29 -9.58 -3.78 -0.50
CA ARG A 29 -10.76 -3.36 -1.27
C ARG A 29 -11.12 -1.91 -1.01
N GLN A 30 -11.13 -1.53 0.26
CA GLN A 30 -11.51 -0.17 0.62
C GLN A 30 -10.49 0.83 0.11
N ILE A 31 -9.22 0.48 0.20
CA ILE A 31 -8.17 1.35 -0.31
C ILE A 31 -8.31 1.50 -1.82
N ALA A 32 -8.56 0.41 -2.53
CA ALA A 32 -8.78 0.46 -3.98
C ALA A 32 -9.94 1.38 -4.32
N ARG A 33 -11.06 1.23 -3.61
CA ARG A 33 -12.22 2.09 -3.84
C ARG A 33 -11.91 3.55 -3.58
N SER A 34 -11.21 3.83 -2.50
CA SER A 34 -10.84 5.21 -2.14
C SER A 34 -9.95 5.84 -3.19
N MET A 35 -9.12 5.05 -3.84
CA MET A 35 -8.22 5.53 -4.88
C MET A 35 -8.84 5.52 -6.27
N GLY A 36 -10.03 4.95 -6.42
CA GLY A 36 -10.64 4.79 -7.73
C GLY A 36 -9.97 3.73 -8.58
N ILE A 37 -9.34 2.76 -7.95
CA ILE A 37 -8.70 1.64 -8.65
C ILE A 37 -9.64 0.44 -8.61
N ASN A 38 -9.73 -0.28 -9.71
CA ASN A 38 -10.52 -1.51 -9.76
C ASN A 38 -10.01 -2.49 -8.68
N GLU A 39 -10.95 -3.06 -7.92
CA GLU A 39 -10.60 -3.94 -6.80
C GLU A 39 -9.83 -5.18 -7.26
N SER A 40 -10.22 -5.76 -8.38
CA SER A 40 -9.53 -6.93 -8.90
C SER A 40 -8.10 -6.58 -9.32
N LEU A 41 -7.93 -5.42 -9.92
CA LEU A 41 -6.61 -4.96 -10.32
C LEU A 41 -5.72 -4.76 -9.09
N MET A 42 -6.25 -4.10 -8.06
CA MET A 42 -5.48 -3.90 -6.84
C MET A 42 -5.11 -5.25 -6.22
N GLN A 43 -6.03 -6.21 -6.23
CA GLN A 43 -5.76 -7.53 -5.71
C GLN A 43 -4.66 -8.23 -6.51
N HIS A 44 -4.61 -8.02 -7.82
CA HIS A 44 -3.54 -8.55 -8.66
C HIS A 44 -2.20 -7.94 -8.29
N TYR A 45 -2.17 -6.67 -7.94
CA TYR A 45 -0.94 -6.04 -7.45
C TYR A 45 -0.50 -6.69 -6.13
N VAL A 46 -1.45 -6.87 -5.22
CA VAL A 46 -1.15 -7.46 -3.91
C VAL A 46 -0.62 -8.89 -4.06
N ASN A 47 -1.20 -9.65 -4.98
CA ASN A 47 -0.81 -11.05 -5.18
C ASN A 47 0.39 -11.23 -6.08
N GLY A 48 0.91 -10.13 -6.66
CA GLY A 48 2.06 -10.22 -7.54
C GLY A 48 1.75 -10.70 -8.93
N VAL A 49 0.47 -10.83 -9.27
CA VAL A 49 0.05 -11.27 -10.60
C VAL A 49 0.33 -10.19 -11.64
N LYS A 50 0.21 -8.94 -11.23
CA LYS A 50 0.46 -7.82 -12.12
C LYS A 50 1.27 -6.75 -11.38
N ARG A 51 2.20 -6.14 -12.09
CA ARG A 51 3.04 -5.09 -11.55
C ARG A 51 2.46 -3.74 -11.90
N PRO A 52 2.31 -2.82 -10.94
CA PRO A 52 1.85 -1.48 -11.29
C PRO A 52 2.93 -0.70 -12.03
N SER A 53 2.50 0.26 -12.85
CA SER A 53 3.44 1.19 -13.45
C SER A 53 4.07 2.03 -12.35
N PHE A 54 5.16 2.73 -12.69
CA PHE A 54 5.81 3.61 -11.74
C PHE A 54 4.82 4.67 -11.22
N ASP A 55 4.07 5.29 -12.13
CA ASP A 55 3.10 6.31 -11.73
C ASP A 55 2.03 5.76 -10.81
N ARG A 56 1.54 4.56 -11.09
CA ARG A 56 0.53 3.93 -10.25
C ARG A 56 1.11 3.60 -8.88
N ALA A 57 2.33 3.09 -8.86
CA ALA A 57 3.00 2.77 -7.59
C ALA A 57 3.15 4.04 -6.73
N MET A 58 3.50 5.16 -7.37
CA MET A 58 3.63 6.43 -6.65
C MET A 58 2.29 6.94 -6.14
N GLU A 59 1.22 6.72 -6.89
CA GLU A 59 -0.11 7.08 -6.43
C GLU A 59 -0.47 6.31 -5.16
N ILE A 60 -0.20 5.02 -5.15
CA ILE A 60 -0.48 4.17 -4.00
C ILE A 60 0.33 4.64 -2.80
N GLU A 61 1.62 4.92 -3.01
CA GLU A 61 2.49 5.38 -1.94
C GLU A 61 1.97 6.69 -1.34
N ARG A 62 1.62 7.65 -2.18
CA ARG A 62 1.12 8.93 -1.70
C ARG A 62 -0.18 8.77 -0.92
N PHE A 63 -1.05 7.90 -1.41
CA PHE A 63 -2.30 7.65 -0.71
C PHE A 63 -2.03 7.11 0.69
N LEU A 64 -1.13 6.15 0.80
CA LEU A 64 -0.81 5.56 2.09
C LEU A 64 -0.15 6.56 3.04
N HIS A 65 0.72 7.42 2.50
CA HIS A 65 1.34 8.46 3.31
C HIS A 65 0.31 9.45 3.84
N LYS A 66 -0.63 9.82 2.99
CA LYS A 66 -1.69 10.73 3.40
C LYS A 66 -2.57 10.09 4.46
N LEU A 67 -2.89 8.83 4.28
CA LEU A 67 -3.66 8.10 5.29
C LEU A 67 -2.94 8.11 6.62
N GLY A 68 -1.63 7.87 6.60
CA GLY A 68 -0.83 7.91 7.81
C GLY A 68 -0.88 9.27 8.50
N GLU A 69 -0.80 10.34 7.72
CA GLU A 69 -0.89 11.69 8.27
C GLU A 69 -2.24 11.94 8.94
N GLU A 70 -3.31 11.46 8.29
CA GLU A 70 -4.65 11.63 8.86
C GLU A 70 -4.80 10.84 10.15
N LEU A 71 -4.24 9.64 10.20
CA LEU A 71 -4.30 8.83 11.39
C LEU A 71 -3.57 9.48 12.57
N LEU A 72 -2.47 10.17 12.27
CA LEU A 72 -1.70 10.86 13.31
C LEU A 72 -2.49 12.00 13.97
N LYS A 73 -3.52 12.50 13.31
CA LYS A 73 -4.33 13.60 13.83
C LYS A 73 -5.45 13.13 14.73
N ILE A 74 -5.69 11.84 14.81
CA ILE A 74 -6.79 11.31 15.61
C ILE A 74 -6.48 11.49 17.08
N GLU A 75 -7.44 12.04 17.81
CA GLU A 75 -7.40 12.15 19.26
C GLU A 75 -8.64 11.51 19.83
N ILE A 76 -8.43 10.65 20.80
CA ILE A 76 -9.55 9.99 21.47
C ILE A 76 -9.65 10.56 22.87
N LYS A 77 -10.82 11.15 23.18
CA LYS A 77 -11.06 11.82 24.46
C LYS A 77 -12.07 11.10 25.30
#